data_48786ecdba2716c42eaa18cec409ef84
#
_entry.id   48786ecdba2716c42eaa18cec409ef84
#
_cell.length_a   1.000
_cell.length_b   1.000
_cell.length_c   1.000
_cell.angle_alpha   90.00
_cell.angle_beta   90.00
_cell.angle_gamma   90.00
#
_symmetry.space_group_name_H-M   'P 1'
#
loop_
_entity.id
_entity.type
_entity.pdbx_description
1 polymer ?
#
loop_
_entity_poly.entity_id
_entity_poly.type
_entity_poly.pdbx_seq_one_letter_code
_entity_poly.pdbx_strand_id
1 'polypeptide(L)'
;TLAAILLLTGCGAKGSDSSASADNSGKKVLTFGCQMYTDGIVNSVTDENGGWNAMRYGISEGLFKFNDSMEVEPWLADSYTVNDEHTEWVITLKDGIKFSDGCDLTPTKVKECFEYLKEMGPSGSAKPQKYLEFEATITADDDANTLTIQTTQPYANLPGQLAHPTM
;
A
#
# COMPACT_ATOMS: atom_id res chain seq x y z
N THR A 1 38.37 13.27 46.83
CA THR A 1 37.37 13.13 45.79
C THR A 1 37.70 11.93 44.93
N LEU A 2 37.07 10.77 45.21
CA LEU A 2 37.20 9.54 44.45
C LEU A 2 36.23 9.59 43.24
N ALA A 3 36.79 9.49 42.03
CA ALA A 3 36.00 9.27 40.82
C ALA A 3 35.91 7.76 40.58
N ALA A 4 34.70 7.22 40.65
CA ALA A 4 34.39 5.82 40.31
C ALA A 4 34.11 5.72 38.82
N ILE A 5 34.98 5.03 38.08
CA ILE A 5 34.78 4.67 36.67
C ILE A 5 34.02 3.36 36.64
N LEU A 6 32.74 3.39 36.23
CA LEU A 6 31.93 2.18 35.93
C LEU A 6 32.33 1.70 34.52
N LEU A 7 33.06 0.60 34.47
CA LEU A 7 33.26 -0.18 33.27
C LEU A 7 32.03 -1.08 33.04
N LEU A 8 31.18 -0.73 32.07
CA LEU A 8 30.15 -1.65 31.55
C LEU A 8 30.86 -2.64 30.60
N THR A 9 31.09 -3.85 31.09
CA THR A 9 31.45 -4.99 30.25
C THR A 9 30.17 -5.53 29.58
N GLY A 10 29.94 -5.15 28.35
CA GLY A 10 28.87 -5.77 27.54
C GLY A 10 29.27 -7.20 27.20
N CYS A 11 28.42 -8.17 27.61
CA CYS A 11 28.52 -9.56 27.18
C CYS A 11 28.31 -9.64 25.67
N GLY A 12 29.40 -9.93 24.95
CA GLY A 12 29.33 -10.26 23.53
C GLY A 12 28.73 -11.66 23.34
N ALA A 13 27.48 -11.72 22.93
CA ALA A 13 26.92 -12.91 22.29
C ALA A 13 27.53 -13.02 20.89
N LYS A 14 28.24 -14.13 20.63
CA LYS A 14 28.66 -14.52 19.28
C LYS A 14 27.42 -14.79 18.44
N GLY A 15 26.89 -13.77 17.78
CA GLY A 15 25.95 -13.95 16.67
C GLY A 15 26.74 -14.35 15.44
N SER A 16 26.34 -15.41 14.78
CA SER A 16 26.85 -15.82 13.48
C SER A 16 26.66 -14.70 12.47
N ASP A 17 27.79 -14.10 12.04
CA ASP A 17 27.85 -13.17 10.93
C ASP A 17 27.44 -13.85 9.64
N SER A 18 26.20 -13.70 9.24
CA SER A 18 25.78 -13.77 7.85
C SER A 18 25.90 -12.35 7.27
N SER A 19 27.17 -11.91 7.08
CA SER A 19 27.46 -10.72 6.30
C SER A 19 27.14 -11.00 4.84
N ALA A 20 25.92 -10.65 4.41
CA ALA A 20 25.66 -10.39 3.01
C ALA A 20 26.52 -9.20 2.62
N SER A 21 27.61 -9.44 1.91
CA SER A 21 28.44 -8.42 1.27
C SER A 21 27.58 -7.73 0.21
N ALA A 22 26.91 -6.64 0.59
CA ALA A 22 26.36 -5.73 -0.39
C ALA A 22 27.54 -5.00 -1.04
N ASP A 23 27.77 -5.21 -2.31
CA ASP A 23 28.62 -4.39 -3.15
C ASP A 23 28.04 -2.98 -3.19
N ASN A 24 28.57 -2.13 -2.32
CA ASN A 24 28.04 -0.81 -2.06
C ASN A 24 28.74 0.20 -2.97
N SER A 25 28.56 0.08 -4.29
CA SER A 25 29.09 0.97 -5.32
C SER A 25 28.56 2.40 -5.17
N GLY A 26 28.88 3.07 -4.05
CA GLY A 26 28.58 4.48 -3.82
C GLY A 26 27.12 4.82 -3.48
N LYS A 27 26.23 3.86 -3.39
CA LYS A 27 24.83 4.07 -2.97
C LYS A 27 24.74 4.11 -1.45
N LYS A 28 24.04 5.13 -0.92
CA LYS A 28 23.69 5.16 0.51
C LYS A 28 22.60 4.13 0.74
N VAL A 29 22.88 3.10 1.54
CA VAL A 29 21.94 2.05 1.91
C VAL A 29 21.48 2.29 3.34
N LEU A 30 20.16 2.34 3.53
CA LEU A 30 19.53 2.38 4.85
C LEU A 30 18.85 1.02 5.08
N THR A 31 19.27 0.32 6.12
CA THR A 31 18.68 -0.97 6.49
C THR A 31 17.71 -0.77 7.65
N PHE A 32 16.46 -1.08 7.44
CA PHE A 32 15.44 -1.13 8.49
C PHE A 32 15.24 -2.55 8.99
N GLY A 33 15.35 -2.75 10.31
CA GLY A 33 14.86 -3.94 10.97
C GLY A 33 13.40 -3.70 11.39
N CYS A 34 12.48 -4.48 10.87
CA CYS A 34 11.09 -4.46 11.31
C CYS A 34 10.62 -5.87 11.63
N GLN A 35 9.67 -5.98 12.56
CA GLN A 35 9.00 -7.23 12.82
C GLN A 35 7.82 -7.34 11.85
N MET A 36 8.02 -8.10 10.77
CA MET A 36 6.94 -8.46 9.84
C MET A 36 6.38 -9.82 10.24
N TYR A 37 5.07 -9.90 10.38
CA TYR A 37 4.37 -11.12 10.82
C TYR A 37 4.03 -12.06 9.66
N THR A 38 4.59 -11.82 8.49
CA THR A 38 4.38 -12.64 7.30
C THR A 38 5.54 -13.62 7.11
N ASP A 39 5.28 -14.73 6.45
CA ASP A 39 6.30 -15.73 6.04
C ASP A 39 7.31 -15.19 5.00
N GLY A 40 7.66 -13.91 5.11
CA GLY A 40 8.63 -13.23 4.24
C GLY A 40 8.02 -12.65 2.96
N ILE A 41 6.71 -12.71 2.81
CA ILE A 41 5.99 -12.14 1.66
C ILE A 41 5.21 -10.91 2.14
N VAL A 42 5.51 -9.74 1.57
CA VAL A 42 4.70 -8.54 1.76
C VAL A 42 3.46 -8.65 0.88
N ASN A 43 2.38 -9.17 1.45
CA ASN A 43 1.10 -9.27 0.76
C ASN A 43 0.01 -8.63 1.62
N SER A 44 -0.42 -7.44 1.24
CA SER A 44 -1.45 -6.67 1.94
C SER A 44 -2.80 -7.37 2.00
N VAL A 45 -3.05 -8.29 1.08
CA VAL A 45 -4.31 -9.07 1.01
C VAL A 45 -4.38 -10.14 2.09
N THR A 46 -3.25 -10.77 2.39
CA THR A 46 -3.16 -11.85 3.39
C THR A 46 -2.75 -11.35 4.77
N ASP A 47 -2.08 -10.20 4.82
CA ASP A 47 -1.61 -9.59 6.05
C ASP A 47 -1.79 -8.07 6.04
N GLU A 48 -2.78 -7.59 6.79
CA GLU A 48 -3.07 -6.17 6.94
C GLU A 48 -1.88 -5.39 7.53
N ASN A 49 -1.16 -5.96 8.50
CA ASN A 49 0.03 -5.32 9.07
C ASN A 49 1.16 -5.22 8.05
N GLY A 50 1.32 -6.22 7.19
CA GLY A 50 2.23 -6.20 6.05
C GLY A 50 1.91 -5.06 5.09
N GLY A 51 0.62 -4.86 4.77
CA GLY A 51 0.14 -3.76 3.94
C GLY A 51 0.45 -2.39 4.53
N TRP A 52 0.16 -2.16 5.81
CA TRP A 52 0.51 -0.92 6.51
C TRP A 52 2.02 -0.65 6.52
N ASN A 53 2.84 -1.68 6.74
CA ASN A 53 4.28 -1.53 6.71
C ASN A 53 4.79 -1.23 5.29
N ALA A 54 4.28 -1.92 4.28
CA ALA A 54 4.65 -1.67 2.89
C ALA A 54 4.38 -0.22 2.49
N MET A 55 3.22 0.32 2.86
CA MET A 55 2.86 1.72 2.59
C MET A 55 3.76 2.70 3.36
N ARG A 56 4.00 2.47 4.66
CA ARG A 56 4.85 3.34 5.50
C ARG A 56 6.30 3.39 5.04
N TYR A 57 6.81 2.31 4.47
CA TYR A 57 8.19 2.24 4.00
C TYR A 57 8.34 2.60 2.51
N GLY A 58 7.25 3.04 1.86
CA GLY A 58 7.27 3.44 0.46
C GLY A 58 7.48 2.27 -0.51
N ILE A 59 7.04 1.08 -0.13
CA ILE A 59 7.08 -0.13 -0.99
C ILE A 59 5.82 -0.21 -1.83
N SER A 60 4.67 0.17 -1.26
CA SER A 60 3.38 0.21 -1.95
C SER A 60 2.73 1.59 -1.82
N GLU A 61 1.89 1.90 -2.79
CA GLU A 61 1.14 3.14 -2.87
C GLU A 61 -0.33 2.82 -3.19
N GLY A 62 -1.25 3.63 -2.66
CA GLY A 62 -2.68 3.52 -2.94
C GLY A 62 -3.17 4.59 -3.92
N LEU A 63 -4.40 4.46 -4.40
CA LEU A 63 -5.04 5.49 -5.21
C LEU A 63 -5.19 6.81 -4.44
N PHE A 64 -5.48 6.70 -3.14
CA PHE A 64 -5.60 7.81 -2.20
C PHE A 64 -4.75 7.55 -0.97
N LYS A 65 -4.54 8.56 -0.16
CA LYS A 65 -3.88 8.48 1.15
C LYS A 65 -4.50 9.47 2.13
N PHE A 66 -4.21 9.29 3.40
CA PHE A 66 -4.51 10.29 4.43
C PHE A 66 -3.30 11.23 4.59
N ASN A 67 -3.58 12.53 4.64
CA ASN A 67 -2.57 13.54 4.98
C ASN A 67 -2.40 13.64 6.52
N ASP A 68 -1.51 14.54 6.97
CA ASP A 68 -1.23 14.74 8.39
C ASP A 68 -2.42 15.25 9.21
N SER A 69 -3.44 15.82 8.53
CA SER A 69 -4.70 16.27 9.13
C SER A 69 -5.78 15.17 9.11
N MET A 70 -5.46 13.96 8.66
CA MET A 70 -6.39 12.84 8.45
C MET A 70 -7.47 13.13 7.40
N GLU A 71 -7.19 14.02 6.47
CA GLU A 71 -8.01 14.24 5.29
C GLU A 71 -7.54 13.35 4.14
N VAL A 72 -8.49 12.86 3.35
CA VAL A 72 -8.17 12.02 2.19
C VAL A 72 -7.73 12.89 1.02
N GLU A 73 -6.60 12.55 0.43
CA GLU A 73 -6.08 13.21 -0.76
C GLU A 73 -5.67 12.20 -1.84
N PRO A 74 -5.72 12.58 -3.14
CA PRO A 74 -5.22 11.74 -4.22
C PRO A 74 -3.73 11.42 -4.07
N TRP A 75 -3.33 10.16 -4.37
CA TRP A 75 -1.93 9.71 -4.36
C TRP A 75 -1.51 9.22 -5.75
N LEU A 76 -1.87 7.98 -6.15
CA LEU A 76 -1.72 7.52 -7.54
C LEU A 76 -2.82 8.08 -8.46
N ALA A 77 -3.99 8.40 -7.89
CA ALA A 77 -4.98 9.21 -8.56
C ALA A 77 -4.48 10.64 -8.76
N ASP A 78 -4.82 11.26 -9.89
CA ASP A 78 -4.67 12.70 -10.14
C ASP A 78 -5.89 13.45 -9.62
N SER A 79 -7.07 12.97 -10.01
CA SER A 79 -8.36 13.60 -9.69
C SER A 79 -9.48 12.57 -9.69
N TYR A 80 -10.65 12.99 -9.24
CA TYR A 80 -11.88 12.20 -9.36
C TYR A 80 -13.11 13.09 -9.49
N THR A 81 -14.16 12.51 -10.06
CA THR A 81 -15.51 13.08 -10.05
C THR A 81 -16.49 12.06 -9.50
N VAL A 82 -17.60 12.53 -8.96
CA VAL A 82 -18.67 11.70 -8.42
C VAL A 82 -20.03 12.27 -8.84
N ASN A 83 -21.00 11.41 -9.11
CA ASN A 83 -22.37 11.84 -9.38
C ASN A 83 -23.07 12.28 -8.09
N ASP A 84 -24.22 12.97 -8.22
CA ASP A 84 -24.97 13.52 -7.09
C ASP A 84 -25.48 12.43 -6.12
N GLU A 85 -25.75 11.24 -6.63
CA GLU A 85 -26.19 10.09 -5.87
C GLU A 85 -25.05 9.35 -5.13
N HIS A 86 -23.81 9.72 -5.34
CA HIS A 86 -22.61 9.05 -4.80
C HIS A 86 -22.56 7.56 -5.14
N THR A 87 -23.01 7.19 -6.32
CA THR A 87 -23.01 5.81 -6.82
C THR A 87 -22.04 5.58 -7.97
N GLU A 88 -21.56 6.63 -8.62
CA GLU A 88 -20.59 6.54 -9.71
C GLU A 88 -19.41 7.46 -9.47
N TRP A 89 -18.23 6.88 -9.44
CA TRP A 89 -16.95 7.54 -9.22
C TRP A 89 -16.05 7.33 -10.41
N VAL A 90 -15.61 8.41 -11.05
CA VAL A 90 -14.63 8.35 -12.14
C VAL A 90 -13.31 8.90 -11.60
N ILE A 91 -12.30 8.04 -11.53
CA ILE A 91 -10.97 8.34 -10.99
C ILE A 91 -10.01 8.43 -12.16
N THR A 92 -9.33 9.56 -12.32
CA THR A 92 -8.26 9.71 -13.30
C THR A 92 -6.93 9.39 -12.63
N LEU A 93 -6.10 8.57 -13.25
CA LEU A 93 -4.76 8.25 -12.74
C LEU A 93 -3.76 9.33 -13.15
N LYS A 94 -2.69 9.49 -12.39
CA LYS A 94 -1.54 10.29 -12.78
C LYS A 94 -0.83 9.65 -13.98
N ASP A 95 -0.35 10.48 -14.90
CA ASP A 95 0.37 10.01 -16.08
C ASP A 95 1.79 9.53 -15.73
N GLY A 96 2.27 8.55 -16.49
CA GLY A 96 3.67 8.13 -16.49
C GLY A 96 4.13 7.37 -15.23
N ILE A 97 3.20 6.92 -14.39
CA ILE A 97 3.54 6.09 -13.23
C ILE A 97 3.93 4.69 -13.70
N LYS A 98 4.97 4.15 -13.07
CA LYS A 98 5.47 2.81 -13.34
C LYS A 98 5.61 1.99 -12.07
N PHE A 99 5.38 0.69 -12.21
CA PHE A 99 5.76 -0.28 -11.20
C PHE A 99 7.29 -0.40 -11.10
N SER A 100 7.78 -1.04 -10.04
CA SER A 100 9.22 -1.26 -9.80
C SER A 100 9.90 -2.12 -10.87
N ASP A 101 9.14 -2.93 -11.61
CA ASP A 101 9.60 -3.73 -12.75
C ASP A 101 9.68 -2.95 -14.07
N GLY A 102 9.24 -1.68 -14.06
CA GLY A 102 9.21 -0.79 -15.22
C GLY A 102 7.94 -0.84 -16.06
N CYS A 103 6.98 -1.70 -15.74
CA CYS A 103 5.67 -1.72 -16.38
C CYS A 103 4.87 -0.46 -16.04
N ASP A 104 4.08 0.03 -16.99
CA ASP A 104 3.20 1.19 -16.76
C ASP A 104 2.04 0.81 -15.83
N LEU A 105 1.69 1.72 -14.91
CA LEU A 105 0.44 1.65 -14.17
C LEU A 105 -0.69 2.12 -15.09
N THR A 106 -1.66 1.25 -15.33
CA THR A 106 -2.84 1.56 -16.16
C THR A 106 -4.14 1.31 -15.39
N PRO A 107 -5.26 1.93 -15.78
CA PRO A 107 -6.58 1.63 -15.22
C PRO A 107 -6.93 0.14 -15.26
N THR A 108 -6.59 -0.56 -16.33
CA THR A 108 -6.78 -2.01 -16.44
C THR A 108 -6.04 -2.77 -15.35
N LYS A 109 -4.78 -2.44 -15.05
CA LYS A 109 -4.02 -3.08 -13.97
C LYS A 109 -4.56 -2.79 -12.58
N VAL A 110 -5.05 -1.57 -12.36
CA VAL A 110 -5.74 -1.23 -11.11
C VAL A 110 -7.01 -2.07 -10.95
N LYS A 111 -7.82 -2.19 -12.00
CA LYS A 111 -9.00 -3.05 -12.01
C LYS A 111 -8.65 -4.50 -11.70
N GLU A 112 -7.63 -5.07 -12.35
CA GLU A 112 -7.15 -6.43 -12.08
C GLU A 112 -6.73 -6.62 -10.63
N CYS A 113 -6.12 -5.61 -10.01
CA CYS A 113 -5.79 -5.63 -8.59
C CYS A 113 -7.05 -5.74 -7.71
N PHE A 114 -8.09 -4.96 -7.99
CA PHE A 114 -9.36 -5.07 -7.26
C PHE A 114 -10.07 -6.42 -7.47
N GLU A 115 -10.03 -6.96 -8.69
CA GLU A 115 -10.59 -8.28 -8.98
C GLU A 115 -9.84 -9.37 -8.18
N TYR A 116 -8.52 -9.30 -8.13
CA TYR A 116 -7.70 -10.18 -7.30
C TYR A 116 -8.02 -10.05 -5.80
N LEU A 117 -8.15 -8.82 -5.28
CA LEU A 117 -8.55 -8.57 -3.90
C LEU A 117 -9.92 -9.19 -3.59
N LYS A 118 -10.85 -9.07 -4.51
CA LYS A 118 -12.20 -9.64 -4.37
C LYS A 118 -12.19 -11.17 -4.36
N GLU A 119 -11.36 -11.79 -5.19
CA GLU A 119 -11.19 -13.24 -5.24
C GLU A 119 -10.51 -13.78 -3.97
N MET A 120 -9.44 -13.13 -3.53
CA MET A 120 -8.63 -13.57 -2.39
C MET A 120 -9.24 -13.21 -1.03
N GLY A 121 -10.14 -12.25 -0.99
CA GLY A 121 -10.73 -11.72 0.24
C GLY A 121 -11.29 -12.76 1.20
N PRO A 122 -12.02 -13.80 0.75
CA PRO A 122 -12.56 -14.83 1.64
C PRO A 122 -11.49 -15.70 2.30
N SER A 123 -10.31 -15.84 1.70
CA SER A 123 -9.23 -16.72 2.15
C SER A 123 -8.11 -16.00 2.87
N GLY A 124 -8.03 -14.66 2.77
CA GLY A 124 -6.97 -13.86 3.38
C GLY A 124 -7.28 -13.47 4.83
N SER A 125 -6.24 -13.19 5.62
CA SER A 125 -6.37 -12.69 6.99
C SER A 125 -6.84 -11.23 7.03
N ALA A 126 -6.45 -10.44 6.05
CA ALA A 126 -6.81 -9.02 5.93
C ALA A 126 -8.27 -8.79 5.56
N LYS A 127 -8.95 -9.78 4.99
CA LYS A 127 -10.37 -9.70 4.59
C LYS A 127 -10.69 -8.40 3.83
N PRO A 128 -10.11 -8.17 2.65
CA PRO A 128 -10.33 -6.93 1.89
C PRO A 128 -11.81 -6.65 1.62
N GLN A 129 -12.65 -7.68 1.55
CA GLN A 129 -14.11 -7.52 1.48
C GLN A 129 -14.71 -6.72 2.66
N LYS A 130 -14.03 -6.67 3.79
CA LYS A 130 -14.44 -5.84 4.92
C LYS A 130 -14.29 -4.35 4.60
N TYR A 131 -13.38 -4.03 3.70
CA TYR A 131 -13.10 -2.66 3.27
C TYR A 131 -13.81 -2.30 1.97
N LEU A 132 -14.08 -3.28 1.12
CA LEU A 132 -15.01 -3.19 -0.01
C LEU A 132 -16.42 -3.62 0.44
N GLU A 133 -17.02 -2.87 1.37
CA GLU A 133 -18.36 -3.15 1.89
C GLU A 133 -19.48 -2.85 0.87
N PHE A 134 -19.14 -2.74 -0.41
CA PHE A 134 -20.07 -2.42 -1.46
C PHE A 134 -19.90 -3.39 -2.63
N GLU A 135 -21.03 -3.79 -3.19
CA GLU A 135 -21.03 -4.38 -4.52
C GLU A 135 -20.74 -3.28 -5.53
N ALA A 136 -19.66 -3.43 -6.25
CA ALA A 136 -19.25 -2.47 -7.27
C ALA A 136 -18.92 -3.17 -8.58
N THR A 137 -19.27 -2.50 -9.67
CA THR A 137 -18.74 -2.77 -11.00
C THR A 137 -17.60 -1.82 -11.26
N ILE A 138 -16.42 -2.34 -11.65
CA ILE A 138 -15.24 -1.56 -11.96
C ILE A 138 -14.97 -1.66 -13.45
N THR A 139 -14.90 -0.50 -14.12
CA THR A 139 -14.59 -0.38 -15.53
C THR A 139 -13.30 0.43 -15.70
N ALA A 140 -12.40 -0.05 -16.54
CA ALA A 140 -11.14 0.63 -16.87
C ALA A 140 -11.20 1.14 -18.31
N ASP A 141 -10.67 2.34 -18.51
CA ASP A 141 -10.44 2.95 -19.83
C ASP A 141 -8.98 3.43 -19.86
N ASP A 142 -8.12 2.66 -20.52
CA ASP A 142 -6.69 2.95 -20.59
C ASP A 142 -6.39 4.13 -21.54
N ASP A 143 -7.25 4.38 -22.54
CA ASP A 143 -7.08 5.51 -23.46
C ASP A 143 -7.43 6.84 -22.77
N ALA A 144 -8.46 6.84 -21.95
CA ALA A 144 -8.84 8.01 -21.12
C ALA A 144 -8.07 8.10 -19.80
N ASN A 145 -7.26 7.11 -19.46
CA ASN A 145 -6.56 6.96 -18.19
C ASN A 145 -7.48 7.04 -16.97
N THR A 146 -8.67 6.41 -17.06
CA THR A 146 -9.71 6.49 -16.02
C THR A 146 -10.17 5.12 -15.55
N LEU A 147 -10.50 5.08 -14.25
CA LEU A 147 -11.17 3.96 -13.59
C LEU A 147 -12.55 4.41 -13.12
N THR A 148 -13.61 3.76 -13.58
CA THR A 148 -14.98 4.03 -13.11
C THR A 148 -15.39 2.96 -12.11
N ILE A 149 -15.79 3.37 -10.91
CA ILE A 149 -16.34 2.51 -9.87
C ILE A 149 -17.82 2.85 -9.72
N GLN A 150 -18.68 1.88 -10.01
CA GLN A 150 -20.12 2.04 -9.90
C GLN A 150 -20.65 1.12 -8.80
N THR A 151 -21.23 1.72 -7.75
CA THR A 151 -21.77 1.03 -6.59
C THR A 151 -23.27 0.84 -6.70
N THR A 152 -23.80 -0.20 -6.08
CA THR A 152 -25.26 -0.47 -6.06
C THR A 152 -26.02 0.40 -5.06
N GLN A 153 -25.30 1.02 -4.13
CA GLN A 153 -25.82 1.93 -3.10
C GLN A 153 -24.95 3.17 -3.00
N PRO A 154 -25.47 4.31 -2.54
CA PRO A 154 -24.67 5.50 -2.28
C PRO A 154 -23.49 5.21 -1.35
N TYR A 155 -22.30 5.60 -1.76
CA TYR A 155 -21.08 5.36 -0.98
C TYR A 155 -20.14 6.58 -0.95
N ALA A 156 -20.49 7.57 -0.14
CA ALA A 156 -19.77 8.86 -0.10
C ALA A 156 -18.31 8.75 0.40
N ASN A 157 -17.96 7.71 1.15
CA ASN A 157 -16.60 7.53 1.70
C ASN A 157 -15.69 6.65 0.84
N LEU A 158 -15.97 6.50 -0.46
CA LEU A 158 -15.15 5.66 -1.34
C LEU A 158 -13.65 6.07 -1.33
N PRO A 159 -13.26 7.35 -1.44
CA PRO A 159 -11.85 7.73 -1.39
C PRO A 159 -11.15 7.32 -0.09
N GLY A 160 -11.85 7.40 1.05
CA GLY A 160 -11.34 6.95 2.35
C GLY A 160 -11.09 5.44 2.40
N GLN A 161 -11.96 4.66 1.76
CA GLN A 161 -11.76 3.21 1.63
C GLN A 161 -10.57 2.91 0.72
N LEU A 162 -10.42 3.62 -0.40
CA LEU A 162 -9.32 3.45 -1.35
C LEU A 162 -7.97 3.97 -0.84
N ALA A 163 -7.95 4.64 0.32
CA ALA A 163 -6.73 5.03 1.03
C ALA A 163 -6.24 3.94 2.01
N HIS A 164 -6.97 2.82 2.15
CA HIS A 164 -6.57 1.73 3.02
C HIS A 164 -5.49 0.87 2.35
N PRO A 165 -4.44 0.41 3.09
CA PRO A 165 -3.29 -0.29 2.51
C PRO A 165 -3.57 -1.67 1.93
N THR A 166 -4.78 -2.19 2.08
CA THR A 166 -5.21 -3.45 1.45
C THR A 166 -5.93 -3.23 0.12
N MET A 167 -6.04 -1.97 -0.32
CA MET A 167 -6.79 -1.58 -1.53
C MET A 167 -5.86 -1.27 -2.68
#